data_e0e4533124ff996fd36424c0e8880808
#
_entry.id   e0e4533124ff996fd36424c0e8880808
#
_cell.length_a   1.000
_cell.length_b   1.000
_cell.length_c   1.000
_cell.angle_alpha   90.00
_cell.angle_beta   90.00
_cell.angle_gamma   90.00
#
_symmetry.space_group_name_H-M   'P 1'
#
loop_
_entity.id
_entity.type
_entity.pdbx_description
1 polymer ?
#
loop_
_entity_poly.entity_id
_entity_poly.type
_entity_poly.pdbx_seq_one_letter_code
_entity_poly.pdbx_strand_id
1 'polypeptide(L)'
;TLDTGPRDLAQAVLEGVAFRAAEVMRAIGALQPLTGPISIDGGMTRNPWFCTFLADTLGMPVFVSDEPELTALGTADLAAAGAGVALAYRRSGQTIHPRPQPDAWAAWFAEARSLAQRYGTQTAVRP
;
A
#
# COMPACT_ATOMS: atom_id res chain seq x y z
N THR A 1 -17.66 18.09 5.79
CA THR A 1 -18.08 19.29 6.53
C THR A 1 -17.82 20.53 5.69
N LEU A 2 -18.39 21.67 6.06
CA LEU A 2 -18.18 22.94 5.34
C LEU A 2 -16.72 23.43 5.37
N ASP A 3 -15.92 22.90 6.30
CA ASP A 3 -14.50 23.22 6.46
C ASP A 3 -13.57 22.24 5.70
N THR A 4 -14.13 21.25 4.99
CA THR A 4 -13.33 20.28 4.23
C THR A 4 -12.79 20.93 2.96
N GLY A 5 -11.46 21.03 2.88
CA GLY A 5 -10.75 21.62 1.75
C GLY A 5 -10.12 20.58 0.81
N PRO A 6 -9.52 21.01 -0.31
CA PRO A 6 -8.87 20.12 -1.27
C PRO A 6 -7.74 19.27 -0.64
N ARG A 7 -7.04 19.81 0.36
CA ARG A 7 -5.98 19.09 1.09
C ARG A 7 -6.54 17.89 1.84
N ASP A 8 -7.69 18.08 2.51
CA ASP A 8 -8.32 17.01 3.29
C ASP A 8 -8.80 15.89 2.37
N LEU A 9 -9.33 16.25 1.20
CA LEU A 9 -9.72 15.28 0.18
C LEU A 9 -8.53 14.49 -0.36
N ALA A 10 -7.41 15.16 -0.68
CA ALA A 10 -6.20 14.50 -1.14
C ALA A 10 -5.63 13.55 -0.07
N GLN A 11 -5.61 13.98 1.19
CA GLN A 11 -5.19 13.16 2.31
C GLN A 11 -6.08 11.93 2.47
N ALA A 12 -7.40 12.10 2.44
CA ALA A 12 -8.36 11.00 2.56
C ALA A 12 -8.18 9.93 1.46
N VAL A 13 -7.83 10.35 0.23
CA VAL A 13 -7.50 9.41 -0.85
C VAL A 13 -6.27 8.59 -0.52
N LEU A 14 -5.19 9.21 -0.05
CA LEU A 14 -3.96 8.53 0.32
C LEU A 14 -4.16 7.58 1.51
N GLU A 15 -4.90 8.02 2.52
CA GLU A 15 -5.29 7.18 3.66
C GLU A 15 -6.10 5.96 3.21
N GLY A 16 -7.07 6.18 2.31
CA GLY A 16 -7.88 5.11 1.75
C GLY A 16 -7.06 4.05 1.01
N VAL A 17 -6.03 4.47 0.26
CA VAL A 17 -5.09 3.53 -0.39
C VAL A 17 -4.33 2.72 0.65
N ALA A 18 -3.81 3.35 1.71
CA ALA A 18 -3.08 2.66 2.77
C ALA A 18 -3.95 1.64 3.51
N PHE A 19 -5.18 2.00 3.86
CA PHE A 19 -6.13 1.06 4.51
C PHE A 19 -6.49 -0.11 3.59
N ARG A 20 -6.69 0.13 2.29
CA ARG A 20 -6.93 -0.95 1.32
C ARG A 20 -5.73 -1.88 1.21
N ALA A 21 -4.52 -1.35 1.16
CA ALA A 21 -3.30 -2.15 1.18
C ALA A 21 -3.24 -3.02 2.44
N ALA A 22 -3.56 -2.47 3.61
CA ALA A 22 -3.57 -3.22 4.86
C ALA A 22 -4.64 -4.35 4.88
N GLU A 23 -5.81 -4.14 4.29
CA GLU A 23 -6.82 -5.21 4.14
C GLU A 23 -6.28 -6.36 3.26
N VAL A 24 -5.65 -6.04 2.14
CA VAL A 24 -5.04 -7.04 1.24
C VAL A 24 -3.92 -7.79 1.94
N MET A 25 -3.02 -7.07 2.63
CA MET A 25 -1.89 -7.70 3.34
C MET A 25 -2.37 -8.59 4.49
N ARG A 26 -3.45 -8.22 5.20
CA ARG A 26 -4.06 -9.12 6.19
C ARG A 26 -4.63 -10.39 5.57
N ALA A 27 -5.29 -10.27 4.42
CA ALA A 27 -5.81 -11.44 3.71
C ALA A 27 -4.70 -12.37 3.24
N ILE A 28 -3.58 -11.82 2.72
CA ILE A 28 -2.39 -12.61 2.36
C ILE A 28 -1.78 -13.26 3.60
N GLY A 29 -1.62 -12.50 4.69
CA GLY A 29 -1.06 -12.99 5.95
C GLY A 29 -1.86 -14.13 6.60
N ALA A 30 -3.18 -14.19 6.34
CA ALA A 30 -4.02 -15.30 6.77
C ALA A 30 -3.74 -16.60 5.99
N LEU A 31 -3.22 -16.51 4.78
CA LEU A 31 -2.86 -17.66 3.93
C LEU A 31 -1.40 -18.07 4.14
N GLN A 32 -0.53 -17.10 4.32
CA GLN A 32 0.92 -17.32 4.48
C GLN A 32 1.50 -16.27 5.42
N PRO A 33 2.28 -16.67 6.45
CA PRO A 33 2.92 -15.72 7.35
C PRO A 33 3.81 -14.73 6.58
N LEU A 34 3.61 -13.45 6.83
CA LEU A 34 4.42 -12.38 6.27
C LEU A 34 5.65 -12.19 7.16
N THR A 35 6.83 -12.35 6.59
CA THR A 35 8.11 -12.20 7.29
C THR A 35 8.93 -11.09 6.65
N GLY A 36 9.47 -10.19 7.48
CA GLY A 36 10.29 -9.07 7.02
C GLY A 36 9.50 -7.85 6.52
N PRO A 37 10.20 -6.82 6.06
CA PRO A 37 9.58 -5.59 5.56
C PRO A 37 8.84 -5.80 4.24
N ILE A 38 7.75 -5.09 4.07
CA ILE A 38 7.03 -5.01 2.80
C ILE A 38 7.77 -4.04 1.88
N SER A 39 8.24 -4.53 0.73
CA SER A 39 8.90 -3.67 -0.26
C SER A 39 7.87 -2.92 -1.09
N ILE A 40 8.06 -1.62 -1.24
CA ILE A 40 7.22 -0.74 -2.05
C ILE A 40 8.06 0.10 -3.02
N ASP A 41 7.47 0.40 -4.17
CA ASP A 41 8.04 1.27 -5.19
C ASP A 41 6.95 2.09 -5.90
N GLY A 42 7.35 2.86 -6.91
CA GLY A 42 6.47 3.63 -7.75
C GLY A 42 6.25 5.07 -7.28
N GLY A 43 5.44 5.82 -8.04
CA GLY A 43 5.31 7.27 -7.87
C GLY A 43 4.84 7.74 -6.48
N MET A 44 4.03 6.94 -5.79
CA MET A 44 3.51 7.29 -4.46
C MET A 44 4.59 7.23 -3.37
N THR A 45 5.67 6.46 -3.58
CA THR A 45 6.78 6.37 -2.61
C THR A 45 7.60 7.67 -2.51
N ARG A 46 7.42 8.60 -3.46
CA ARG A 46 8.00 9.94 -3.40
C ARG A 46 7.36 10.83 -2.32
N ASN A 47 6.25 10.39 -1.74
CA ASN A 47 5.58 11.08 -0.63
C ASN A 47 5.97 10.41 0.71
N PRO A 48 6.89 11.02 1.50
CA PRO A 48 7.36 10.42 2.75
C PRO A 48 6.24 10.26 3.79
N TRP A 49 5.27 11.16 3.77
CA TRP A 49 4.10 11.07 4.66
C TRP A 49 3.31 9.80 4.34
N PHE A 50 3.05 9.52 3.04
CA PHE A 50 2.33 8.32 2.63
C PHE A 50 3.07 7.05 3.02
N CYS A 51 4.39 6.97 2.80
CA CYS A 51 5.19 5.81 3.18
C CYS A 51 5.16 5.53 4.69
N THR A 52 5.23 6.61 5.50
CA THR A 52 5.13 6.49 6.96
C THR A 52 3.74 6.05 7.38
N PHE A 53 2.69 6.69 6.83
CA PHE A 53 1.30 6.34 7.14
C PHE A 53 0.97 4.89 6.71
N LEU A 54 1.52 4.43 5.58
CA LEU A 54 1.36 3.06 5.13
C LEU A 54 2.02 2.06 6.10
N ALA A 55 3.26 2.31 6.54
CA ALA A 55 3.92 1.47 7.54
C ALA A 55 3.10 1.39 8.84
N ASP A 56 2.65 2.55 9.32
CA ASP A 56 1.81 2.65 10.52
C ASP A 56 0.50 1.85 10.37
N THR A 57 -0.16 1.97 9.22
CA THR A 57 -1.44 1.28 8.93
C THR A 57 -1.28 -0.23 8.74
N LEU A 58 -0.16 -0.67 8.17
CA LEU A 58 0.19 -2.08 8.03
C LEU A 58 0.59 -2.71 9.37
N GLY A 59 1.10 -1.93 10.32
CA GLY A 59 1.73 -2.42 11.53
C GLY A 59 3.01 -3.22 11.28
N MET A 60 3.63 -3.02 10.10
CA MET A 60 4.82 -3.76 9.64
C MET A 60 5.84 -2.79 9.04
N PRO A 61 7.15 -3.11 9.12
CA PRO A 61 8.17 -2.33 8.44
C PRO A 61 7.93 -2.29 6.93
N VAL A 62 8.15 -1.12 6.32
CA VAL A 62 8.06 -0.90 4.88
C VAL A 62 9.44 -0.53 4.36
N PHE A 63 9.92 -1.25 3.35
CA PHE A 63 11.17 -0.93 2.64
C PHE A 63 10.83 -0.13 1.38
N VAL A 64 11.29 1.11 1.35
CA VAL A 64 11.15 2.02 0.20
C VAL A 64 12.41 1.90 -0.64
N SER A 65 12.27 1.37 -1.86
CA SER A 65 13.39 1.23 -2.78
C SER A 65 13.83 2.58 -3.35
N ASP A 66 15.14 2.76 -3.48
CA ASP A 66 15.74 3.88 -4.22
C ASP A 66 15.64 3.66 -5.75
N GLU A 67 15.39 2.42 -6.18
CA GLU A 67 15.24 2.08 -7.59
C GLU A 67 13.82 2.41 -8.07
N PRO A 68 13.67 3.36 -9.01
CA PRO A 68 12.36 3.79 -9.47
C PRO A 68 11.69 2.81 -10.44
N GLU A 69 12.47 1.90 -11.04
CA GLU A 69 12.03 1.02 -12.13
C GLU A 69 12.12 -0.47 -11.73
N LEU A 70 11.66 -0.81 -10.53
CA LEU A 70 11.69 -2.21 -10.04
C LEU A 70 10.96 -3.19 -10.96
N THR A 71 9.90 -2.76 -11.65
CA THR A 71 9.19 -3.60 -12.62
C THR A 71 10.09 -3.97 -13.80
N ALA A 72 10.82 -3.00 -14.35
CA ALA A 72 11.77 -3.25 -15.42
C ALA A 72 12.92 -4.14 -14.96
N LEU A 73 13.45 -3.89 -13.78
CA LEU A 73 14.51 -4.69 -13.17
C LEU A 73 14.06 -6.14 -12.93
N GLY A 74 12.85 -6.34 -12.39
CA GLY A 74 12.29 -7.67 -12.19
C GLY A 74 12.05 -8.41 -13.51
N THR A 75 11.63 -7.71 -14.56
CA THR A 75 11.50 -8.29 -15.90
C THR A 75 12.86 -8.73 -16.47
N ALA A 76 13.87 -7.89 -16.30
CA ALA A 76 15.24 -8.22 -16.72
C ALA A 76 15.80 -9.42 -15.96
N ASP A 77 15.54 -9.51 -14.66
CA ASP A 77 15.96 -10.64 -13.81
C ASP A 77 15.31 -11.95 -14.25
N LEU A 78 14.02 -11.94 -14.52
CA LEU A 78 13.30 -13.11 -15.06
C LEU A 78 13.83 -13.54 -16.43
N ALA A 79 14.11 -12.59 -17.32
CA ALA A 79 14.67 -12.87 -18.63
C ALA A 79 16.09 -13.46 -18.54
N ALA A 80 16.92 -12.90 -17.67
CA ALA A 80 18.27 -13.40 -17.41
C ALA A 80 18.24 -14.84 -16.81
N ALA A 81 17.35 -15.08 -15.85
CA ALA A 81 17.16 -16.41 -15.27
C ALA A 81 16.72 -17.43 -16.33
N GLY A 82 15.82 -17.05 -17.26
CA GLY A 82 15.44 -17.88 -18.39
C GLY A 82 16.58 -18.19 -19.36
N ALA A 83 17.58 -17.31 -19.46
CA ALA A 83 18.81 -17.50 -20.23
C ALA A 83 19.94 -18.16 -19.44
N GLY A 84 19.70 -18.58 -18.19
CA GLY A 84 20.72 -19.20 -17.31
C GLY A 84 21.74 -18.20 -16.77
N VAL A 85 21.44 -16.90 -16.79
CA VAL A 85 22.31 -15.82 -16.29
C VAL A 85 21.76 -15.29 -14.97
N ALA A 86 22.61 -15.12 -13.96
CA ALA A 86 22.24 -14.45 -12.71
C ALA A 86 22.58 -12.96 -12.80
N LEU A 87 21.62 -12.09 -12.57
CA LEU A 87 21.87 -10.67 -12.43
C LEU A 87 22.27 -10.37 -10.98
N ALA A 88 23.39 -9.67 -10.79
CA ALA A 88 23.81 -9.16 -9.50
C ALA A 88 23.44 -7.68 -9.38
N TYR A 89 22.44 -7.37 -8.56
CA TYR A 89 22.13 -5.99 -8.19
C TYR A 89 22.00 -5.86 -6.67
N ARG A 90 22.37 -4.68 -6.17
CA ARG A 90 22.21 -4.36 -4.75
C ARG A 90 20.89 -3.64 -4.56
N ARG A 91 20.07 -4.16 -3.67
CA ARG A 91 18.90 -3.41 -3.20
C ARG A 91 19.38 -2.26 -2.33
N SER A 92 19.11 -1.02 -2.75
CA SER A 92 19.28 0.18 -1.95
C SER A 92 17.92 0.77 -1.62
N GLY A 93 17.82 1.43 -0.47
CA GLY A 93 16.58 2.02 0.00
C GLY A 93 16.59 2.21 1.51
N GLN A 94 15.47 2.66 2.04
CA GLN A 94 15.31 2.87 3.47
C GLN A 94 14.16 2.02 4.02
N THR A 95 14.31 1.56 5.25
CA THR A 95 13.23 0.90 5.99
C THR A 95 12.56 1.88 6.93
N ILE A 96 11.23 1.99 6.81
CA ILE A 96 10.38 2.79 7.68
C ILE A 96 9.70 1.82 8.65
N HIS A 97 9.89 2.05 9.94
CA HIS A 97 9.26 1.26 10.99
C HIS A 97 7.91 1.84 11.39
N PRO A 98 6.90 0.98 11.66
CA PRO A 98 5.57 1.42 12.03
C PRO A 98 5.56 2.08 13.41
N ARG A 99 4.70 3.06 13.57
CA ARG A 99 4.30 3.64 14.84
C ARG A 99 2.90 3.13 15.20
N PRO A 100 2.55 3.01 16.48
CA PRO A 100 1.21 2.63 16.89
C PRO A 100 0.15 3.57 16.32
N GLN A 101 -0.93 3.00 15.77
CA GLN A 101 -2.11 3.74 15.34
C GLN A 101 -3.34 3.32 16.16
N PRO A 102 -4.35 4.19 16.28
CA PRO A 102 -5.62 3.81 16.89
C PRO A 102 -6.32 2.70 16.10
N ASP A 103 -6.66 1.61 16.74
CA ASP A 103 -7.38 0.48 16.11
C ASP A 103 -8.72 0.90 15.47
N ALA A 104 -9.34 1.94 16.02
CA ALA A 104 -10.60 2.49 15.53
C ALA A 104 -10.53 2.97 14.07
N TRP A 105 -9.38 3.44 13.60
CA TRP A 105 -9.27 3.98 12.23
C TRP A 105 -9.50 2.92 11.15
N ALA A 106 -8.94 1.74 11.34
CA ALA A 106 -9.17 0.61 10.43
C ALA A 106 -10.64 0.17 10.43
N ALA A 107 -11.28 0.16 11.61
CA ALA A 107 -12.70 -0.19 11.75
C ALA A 107 -13.60 0.85 11.05
N TRP A 108 -13.37 2.13 11.27
CA TRP A 108 -14.10 3.22 10.58
C TRP A 108 -13.97 3.16 9.07
N PHE A 109 -12.75 2.89 8.56
CA PHE A 109 -12.55 2.73 7.12
C PHE A 109 -13.34 1.53 6.59
N ALA A 110 -13.31 0.38 7.25
CA ALA A 110 -14.04 -0.83 6.84
C ALA A 110 -15.55 -0.59 6.81
N GLU A 111 -16.10 0.13 7.80
CA GLU A 111 -17.51 0.51 7.85
C GLU A 111 -17.86 1.46 6.70
N ALA A 112 -17.12 2.53 6.50
CA ALA A 112 -17.33 3.49 5.42
C ALA A 112 -17.29 2.81 4.04
N ARG A 113 -16.32 1.92 3.82
CA ARG A 113 -16.22 1.13 2.60
C ARG A 113 -17.43 0.22 2.39
N SER A 114 -17.89 -0.45 3.44
CA SER A 114 -19.08 -1.32 3.37
C SER A 114 -20.33 -0.52 3.00
N LEU A 115 -20.49 0.67 3.55
CA LEU A 115 -21.57 1.58 3.19
C LEU A 115 -21.49 1.98 1.72
N ALA A 116 -20.30 2.43 1.25
CA ALA A 116 -20.10 2.83 -0.14
C ALA A 116 -20.41 1.70 -1.13
N GLN A 117 -20.01 0.47 -0.83
CA GLN A 117 -20.30 -0.70 -1.66
C GLN A 117 -21.80 -1.00 -1.76
N ARG A 118 -22.54 -0.87 -0.65
CA ARG A 118 -24.00 -1.05 -0.65
C ARG A 118 -24.72 -0.01 -1.51
N TYR A 119 -24.27 1.24 -1.48
CA TYR A 119 -24.83 2.30 -2.34
C TYR A 119 -24.50 2.08 -3.82
N GLY A 120 -23.27 1.64 -4.13
CA GLY A 120 -22.87 1.36 -5.51
C GLY A 120 -23.67 0.24 -6.18
N THR A 121 -24.03 -0.80 -5.43
CA THR A 121 -24.88 -1.90 -5.95
C THR A 121 -26.33 -1.48 -6.14
N GLN A 122 -26.86 -0.55 -5.36
CA GLN A 122 -28.23 -0.06 -5.51
C GLN A 122 -28.40 0.88 -6.71
N THR A 123 -27.36 1.63 -7.08
CA THR A 123 -27.38 2.51 -8.26
C THR A 123 -27.20 1.78 -9.59
N ALA A 124 -26.59 0.61 -9.58
CA ALA A 124 -26.42 -0.22 -10.79
C ALA A 124 -27.72 -0.92 -11.25
N VAL A 125 -28.78 -0.88 -10.46
CA VAL A 125 -30.09 -1.53 -10.74
C VAL A 125 -31.17 -0.53 -11.19
N ARG A 126 -30.83 0.73 -11.41
CA ARG A 126 -31.79 1.68 -12.01
C ARG A 126 -31.74 1.58 -13.53
N PRO A 127 -32.86 1.20 -14.19
CA PRO A 127 -32.98 1.18 -15.64
C PRO A 127 -32.87 2.58 -16.24
#